data_c6097b38bab0e17f9332129dde177c9a
#
_entry.id   c6097b38bab0e17f9332129dde177c9a
#
_cell.length_a   1.000
_cell.length_b   1.000
_cell.length_c   1.000
_cell.angle_alpha   90.00
_cell.angle_beta   90.00
_cell.angle_gamma   90.00
#
_symmetry.space_group_name_H-M   'P 1'
#
loop_
_entity.id
_entity.type
_entity.pdbx_description
1 polymer ?
#
loop_
_entity_poly.entity_id
_entity_poly.type
_entity_poly.pdbx_seq_one_letter_code
_entity_poly.pdbx_strand_id
1 'polypeptide(L)'
;MTERERREAQERRFLSPYACLSTDSRGRARPVEPCPVRTCFQRDIDRIVHSKAFRRLMHKTQVFLHPEGDHYRTRMTHTIEVVRIARTLARGLQLNEDLTEAAAYGHDLGHTPFGHAGERVLNEIMPGGFEHNVQSLRVVDRLENDGDGLNLTYEVRRGILCHTGPNRAETLEGQILRLADKIAYINADIDDAMRGGIIYPMDIPLEISNVLGFTYSERIDTLTTDIIRESADIGALRQSDACREAMDNLREFMFEHVYRNPVAKGEESKAQGMLMRLFEYYCHDPDMLPPEFQDIRERESVERAVCDYIAGMTDNYAVEKYSAAFIPMSWGVK
;
A
#
# COMPACT_ATOMS: atom_id res chain seq x y z
N MET A 1 -34.97 6.23 -12.88
CA MET A 1 -33.49 6.33 -12.90
C MET A 1 -33.02 6.55 -11.47
N THR A 2 -32.24 5.62 -10.93
CA THR A 2 -31.62 5.70 -9.60
C THR A 2 -30.45 6.68 -9.59
N GLU A 3 -29.95 7.04 -8.40
CA GLU A 3 -28.76 7.89 -8.28
C GLU A 3 -27.53 7.22 -8.88
N ARG A 4 -27.39 5.91 -8.72
CA ARG A 4 -26.35 5.10 -9.37
C ARG A 4 -26.41 5.23 -10.89
N GLU A 5 -27.58 5.00 -11.48
CA GLU A 5 -27.76 5.09 -12.95
C GLU A 5 -27.45 6.49 -13.47
N ARG A 6 -27.76 7.53 -12.70
CA ARG A 6 -27.41 8.90 -13.07
C ARG A 6 -25.89 9.11 -13.07
N ARG A 7 -25.16 8.57 -12.08
CA ARG A 7 -23.69 8.64 -12.02
C ARG A 7 -23.05 7.85 -13.15
N GLU A 8 -23.51 6.65 -13.43
CA GLU A 8 -23.06 5.83 -14.57
C GLU A 8 -23.27 6.53 -15.92
N ALA A 9 -24.37 7.25 -16.08
CA ALA A 9 -24.61 8.08 -17.27
C ALA A 9 -23.67 9.30 -17.33
N GLN A 10 -23.30 9.89 -16.20
CA GLN A 10 -22.30 10.96 -16.14
C GLN A 10 -20.90 10.44 -16.48
N GLU A 11 -20.49 9.27 -15.96
CA GLU A 11 -19.21 8.64 -16.34
C GLU A 11 -19.12 8.50 -17.87
N ARG A 12 -20.13 7.94 -18.51
CA ARG A 12 -20.19 7.74 -19.97
C ARG A 12 -20.11 9.06 -20.76
N ARG A 13 -20.59 10.15 -20.19
CA ARG A 13 -20.60 11.46 -20.86
C ARG A 13 -19.32 12.23 -20.72
N PHE A 14 -18.64 12.13 -19.55
CA PHE A 14 -17.57 13.05 -19.18
C PHE A 14 -16.19 12.38 -19.05
N LEU A 15 -16.14 11.07 -18.87
CA LEU A 15 -14.87 10.38 -18.79
C LEU A 15 -14.26 10.15 -20.19
N SER A 16 -12.94 10.03 -20.19
CA SER A 16 -12.15 9.69 -21.37
C SER A 16 -12.61 8.36 -21.99
N PRO A 17 -12.51 8.17 -23.31
CA PRO A 17 -12.76 6.87 -23.94
C PRO A 17 -11.81 5.76 -23.44
N TYR A 18 -10.74 6.11 -22.74
CA TYR A 18 -9.79 5.17 -22.14
C TYR A 18 -10.10 4.82 -20.68
N ALA A 19 -11.10 5.47 -20.09
CA ALA A 19 -11.52 5.21 -18.72
C ALA A 19 -12.29 3.89 -18.58
N CYS A 20 -12.08 3.20 -17.48
CA CYS A 20 -12.92 2.07 -17.10
C CYS A 20 -14.22 2.57 -16.45
N LEU A 21 -15.33 2.46 -17.16
CA LEU A 21 -16.63 2.87 -16.61
C LEU A 21 -17.14 1.84 -15.58
N SER A 22 -17.90 2.30 -14.61
CA SER A 22 -18.53 1.41 -13.62
C SER A 22 -19.46 0.37 -14.26
N THR A 23 -20.10 0.71 -15.40
CA THR A 23 -20.93 -0.19 -16.19
C THR A 23 -20.14 -1.27 -16.93
N ASP A 24 -18.86 -1.03 -17.18
CA ASP A 24 -18.00 -1.92 -17.96
C ASP A 24 -17.14 -2.82 -17.05
N SER A 25 -17.34 -2.74 -15.72
CA SER A 25 -16.66 -3.60 -14.77
C SER A 25 -16.96 -5.08 -15.03
N ARG A 26 -15.93 -5.90 -14.96
CA ARG A 26 -16.04 -7.38 -15.01
C ARG A 26 -16.73 -7.97 -13.78
N GLY A 27 -17.09 -7.10 -12.82
CA GLY A 27 -17.86 -7.45 -11.65
C GLY A 27 -17.05 -8.11 -10.53
N ARG A 28 -17.77 -8.83 -9.69
CA ARG A 28 -17.28 -9.45 -8.46
C ARG A 28 -17.28 -10.96 -8.56
N ALA A 29 -16.44 -11.63 -7.76
CA ALA A 29 -16.41 -13.09 -7.69
C ALA A 29 -17.77 -13.68 -7.23
N ARG A 30 -18.41 -13.03 -6.27
CA ARG A 30 -19.76 -13.39 -5.81
C ARG A 30 -20.73 -12.28 -6.19
N PRO A 31 -21.78 -12.57 -7.01
CA PRO A 31 -22.78 -11.58 -7.37
C PRO A 31 -23.44 -10.92 -6.16
N VAL A 32 -23.70 -9.63 -6.27
CA VAL A 32 -24.43 -8.85 -5.26
C VAL A 32 -25.41 -7.91 -5.93
N GLU A 33 -26.55 -7.67 -5.30
CA GLU A 33 -27.53 -6.71 -5.79
C GLU A 33 -26.92 -5.31 -5.94
N PRO A 34 -27.15 -4.63 -7.06
CA PRO A 34 -26.69 -3.28 -7.28
C PRO A 34 -27.24 -2.31 -6.24
N CYS A 35 -26.39 -1.42 -5.76
CA CYS A 35 -26.83 -0.35 -4.84
C CYS A 35 -27.62 0.72 -5.64
N PRO A 36 -28.75 1.22 -5.15
CA PRO A 36 -29.49 2.26 -5.86
C PRO A 36 -28.78 3.63 -5.87
N VAL A 37 -27.77 3.84 -5.00
CA VAL A 37 -27.10 5.13 -4.82
C VAL A 37 -25.65 5.10 -5.34
N ARG A 38 -24.88 4.06 -5.02
CA ARG A 38 -23.44 3.99 -5.27
C ARG A 38 -23.11 3.09 -6.46
N THR A 39 -22.13 3.51 -7.27
CA THR A 39 -21.52 2.66 -8.30
C THR A 39 -20.79 1.47 -7.68
N CYS A 40 -20.35 0.51 -8.50
CA CYS A 40 -19.62 -0.66 -8.02
C CYS A 40 -18.30 -0.27 -7.34
N PHE A 41 -17.56 0.71 -7.89
CA PHE A 41 -16.28 1.18 -7.36
C PHE A 41 -16.45 1.99 -6.06
N GLN A 42 -17.48 2.81 -5.95
CA GLN A 42 -17.82 3.49 -4.68
C GLN A 42 -18.11 2.50 -3.55
N ARG A 43 -18.79 1.38 -3.87
CA ARG A 43 -18.99 0.32 -2.87
C ARG A 43 -17.68 -0.36 -2.47
N ASP A 44 -16.70 -0.43 -3.36
CA ASP A 44 -15.39 -1.00 -3.04
C ASP A 44 -14.60 -0.09 -2.12
N ILE A 45 -14.65 1.22 -2.32
CA ILE A 45 -14.07 2.19 -1.37
C ILE A 45 -14.62 1.94 0.04
N ASP A 46 -15.94 1.88 0.19
CA ASP A 46 -16.57 1.67 1.50
C ASP A 46 -16.13 0.33 2.14
N ARG A 47 -16.08 -0.75 1.36
CA ARG A 47 -15.67 -2.07 1.84
C ARG A 47 -14.23 -2.07 2.35
N ILE A 48 -13.34 -1.38 1.66
CA ILE A 48 -11.93 -1.27 2.05
C ILE A 48 -11.78 -0.42 3.31
N VAL A 49 -12.34 0.78 3.31
CA VAL A 49 -12.19 1.74 4.42
C VAL A 49 -12.79 1.21 5.74
N HIS A 50 -13.86 0.41 5.67
CA HIS A 50 -14.47 -0.21 6.85
C HIS A 50 -13.80 -1.53 7.29
N SER A 51 -12.78 -2.03 6.57
CA SER A 51 -12.09 -3.29 6.91
C SER A 51 -11.21 -3.17 8.17
N LYS A 52 -10.93 -4.29 8.80
CA LYS A 52 -9.99 -4.36 9.95
C LYS A 52 -8.56 -4.05 9.48
N ALA A 53 -8.17 -4.54 8.31
CA ALA A 53 -6.84 -4.33 7.74
C ALA A 53 -6.58 -2.84 7.48
N PHE A 54 -7.54 -2.09 6.94
CA PHE A 54 -7.39 -0.66 6.71
C PHE A 54 -7.14 0.11 8.03
N ARG A 55 -7.89 -0.19 9.10
CA ARG A 55 -7.66 0.44 10.40
C ARG A 55 -6.27 0.15 10.97
N ARG A 56 -5.71 -1.06 10.72
CA ARG A 56 -4.37 -1.44 11.19
C ARG A 56 -3.24 -0.63 10.55
N LEU A 57 -3.45 -0.03 9.37
CA LEU A 57 -2.47 0.84 8.72
C LEU A 57 -2.08 2.05 9.59
N MET A 58 -2.95 2.49 10.49
CA MET A 58 -2.67 3.58 11.45
C MET A 58 -1.49 3.26 12.39
N HIS A 59 -1.25 1.97 12.65
CA HIS A 59 -0.25 1.49 13.61
C HIS A 59 0.83 0.63 12.95
N LYS A 60 1.08 0.83 11.66
CA LYS A 60 2.20 0.24 10.90
C LYS A 60 3.14 1.33 10.44
N THR A 61 4.43 1.12 10.65
CA THR A 61 5.51 2.00 10.20
C THR A 61 5.56 2.07 8.68
N GLN A 62 5.90 3.25 8.13
CA GLN A 62 6.15 3.42 6.69
C GLN A 62 7.62 3.10 6.38
N VAL A 63 8.57 3.88 6.84
CA VAL A 63 10.01 3.73 6.54
C VAL A 63 10.87 3.63 7.79
N PHE A 64 10.73 4.56 8.72
CA PHE A 64 11.55 4.61 9.92
C PHE A 64 10.87 3.91 11.10
N LEU A 65 11.56 2.93 11.70
CA LEU A 65 11.04 2.14 12.81
C LEU A 65 10.91 2.99 14.07
N HIS A 66 9.70 3.05 14.64
CA HIS A 66 9.41 3.71 15.92
C HIS A 66 10.12 5.06 16.11
N PRO A 67 9.98 6.02 15.17
CA PRO A 67 10.57 7.32 15.38
C PRO A 67 9.92 7.98 16.60
N GLU A 68 10.73 8.61 17.45
CA GLU A 68 10.22 9.40 18.57
C GLU A 68 9.51 10.66 18.03
N GLY A 69 8.25 10.89 18.48
CA GLY A 69 7.47 12.07 18.14
C GLY A 69 6.20 11.80 17.32
N ASP A 70 5.35 12.82 17.23
CA ASP A 70 3.99 12.72 16.67
C ASP A 70 3.91 13.04 15.16
N HIS A 71 5.04 13.34 14.51
CA HIS A 71 5.07 13.90 13.15
C HIS A 71 5.47 12.92 12.05
N TYR A 72 5.81 11.69 12.40
CA TYR A 72 6.23 10.69 11.42
C TYR A 72 5.03 10.03 10.74
N ARG A 73 5.23 9.64 9.48
CA ARG A 73 4.19 9.02 8.67
C ARG A 73 3.94 7.56 9.08
N THR A 74 2.67 7.22 9.19
CA THR A 74 2.19 5.84 9.24
C THR A 74 1.77 5.39 7.85
N ARG A 75 1.53 4.08 7.66
CA ARG A 75 0.97 3.58 6.39
C ARG A 75 -0.39 4.16 6.06
N MET A 76 -1.19 4.52 7.06
CA MET A 76 -2.47 5.19 6.84
C MET A 76 -2.27 6.57 6.20
N THR A 77 -1.37 7.39 6.74
CA THR A 77 -1.11 8.73 6.19
C THR A 77 -0.49 8.65 4.81
N HIS A 78 0.46 7.73 4.58
CA HIS A 78 0.98 7.44 3.25
C HIS A 78 -0.14 7.02 2.27
N THR A 79 -1.00 6.09 2.65
CA THR A 79 -2.12 5.67 1.80
C THR A 79 -3.02 6.85 1.41
N ILE A 80 -3.29 7.78 2.33
CA ILE A 80 -4.06 9.01 2.03
C ILE A 80 -3.30 9.91 1.03
N GLU A 81 -1.99 10.06 1.16
CA GLU A 81 -1.15 10.81 0.21
C GLU A 81 -1.20 10.17 -1.19
N VAL A 82 -1.05 8.84 -1.27
CA VAL A 82 -1.17 8.09 -2.54
C VAL A 82 -2.55 8.31 -3.18
N VAL A 83 -3.63 8.19 -2.41
CA VAL A 83 -5.00 8.42 -2.89
C VAL A 83 -5.15 9.83 -3.45
N ARG A 84 -4.60 10.85 -2.78
CA ARG A 84 -4.69 12.26 -3.23
C ARG A 84 -3.98 12.47 -4.57
N ILE A 85 -2.77 11.95 -4.72
CA ILE A 85 -1.99 12.02 -5.96
C ILE A 85 -2.70 11.23 -7.06
N ALA A 86 -3.09 10.01 -6.79
CA ALA A 86 -3.76 9.13 -7.76
C ALA A 86 -5.05 9.75 -8.30
N ARG A 87 -5.88 10.32 -7.43
CA ARG A 87 -7.12 11.03 -7.85
C ARG A 87 -6.82 12.30 -8.65
N THR A 88 -5.75 13.01 -8.34
CA THR A 88 -5.35 14.19 -9.13
C THR A 88 -4.99 13.78 -10.56
N LEU A 89 -4.23 12.68 -10.72
CA LEU A 89 -3.89 12.13 -12.03
C LEU A 89 -5.13 11.62 -12.77
N ALA A 90 -5.99 10.84 -12.10
CA ALA A 90 -7.23 10.32 -12.69
C ALA A 90 -8.14 11.45 -13.18
N ARG A 91 -8.33 12.48 -12.36
CA ARG A 91 -9.14 13.65 -12.72
C ARG A 91 -8.56 14.42 -13.90
N GLY A 92 -7.24 14.67 -13.90
CA GLY A 92 -6.55 15.38 -14.98
C GLY A 92 -6.64 14.65 -16.32
N LEU A 93 -6.70 13.33 -16.29
CA LEU A 93 -6.82 12.46 -17.47
C LEU A 93 -8.28 12.04 -17.78
N GLN A 94 -9.26 12.55 -17.05
CA GLN A 94 -10.67 12.19 -17.16
C GLN A 94 -10.92 10.67 -17.04
N LEU A 95 -10.13 9.98 -16.18
CA LEU A 95 -10.30 8.58 -15.83
C LEU A 95 -11.23 8.42 -14.64
N ASN A 96 -11.60 7.18 -14.30
CA ASN A 96 -12.52 6.89 -13.22
C ASN A 96 -11.87 7.09 -11.85
N GLU A 97 -12.18 8.23 -11.19
CA GLU A 97 -11.62 8.57 -9.88
C GLU A 97 -12.01 7.54 -8.80
N ASP A 98 -13.23 7.00 -8.83
CA ASP A 98 -13.70 6.04 -7.82
C ASP A 98 -12.96 4.70 -7.92
N LEU A 99 -12.67 4.22 -9.13
CA LEU A 99 -11.84 3.02 -9.34
C LEU A 99 -10.42 3.25 -8.85
N THR A 100 -9.83 4.39 -9.22
CA THR A 100 -8.47 4.76 -8.80
C THR A 100 -8.36 4.86 -7.30
N GLU A 101 -9.32 5.51 -6.65
CA GLU A 101 -9.40 5.68 -5.20
C GLU A 101 -9.53 4.34 -4.47
N ALA A 102 -10.43 3.45 -4.94
CA ALA A 102 -10.62 2.13 -4.35
C ALA A 102 -9.33 1.29 -4.39
N ALA A 103 -8.65 1.25 -5.55
CA ALA A 103 -7.39 0.54 -5.68
C ALA A 103 -6.29 1.14 -4.79
N ALA A 104 -6.22 2.48 -4.69
CA ALA A 104 -5.25 3.17 -3.87
C ALA A 104 -5.47 2.94 -2.36
N TYR A 105 -6.71 2.91 -1.87
CA TYR A 105 -6.96 2.54 -0.48
C TYR A 105 -6.59 1.09 -0.15
N GLY A 106 -6.64 0.21 -1.13
CA GLY A 106 -6.40 -1.22 -0.95
C GLY A 106 -4.94 -1.67 -1.11
N HIS A 107 -4.05 -0.85 -1.67
CA HIS A 107 -2.75 -1.31 -2.16
C HIS A 107 -1.85 -1.89 -1.05
N ASP A 108 -1.83 -1.29 0.13
CA ASP A 108 -0.92 -1.60 1.25
C ASP A 108 -1.54 -2.43 2.38
N LEU A 109 -2.77 -2.96 2.22
CA LEU A 109 -3.48 -3.71 3.28
C LEU A 109 -2.74 -4.95 3.76
N GLY A 110 -1.93 -5.56 2.89
CA GLY A 110 -1.15 -6.75 3.17
C GLY A 110 0.27 -6.49 3.66
N HIS A 111 0.65 -5.24 3.87
CA HIS A 111 2.00 -4.94 4.32
C HIS A 111 2.25 -5.44 5.74
N THR A 112 3.49 -5.90 5.98
CA THR A 112 3.92 -6.48 7.26
C THR A 112 4.13 -5.42 8.34
N PRO A 113 4.16 -5.79 9.64
CA PRO A 113 4.75 -4.91 10.64
C PRO A 113 6.20 -4.59 10.29
N PHE A 114 6.66 -3.42 10.70
CA PHE A 114 8.01 -2.89 10.42
C PHE A 114 8.34 -2.72 8.93
N GLY A 115 7.34 -2.50 8.11
CA GLY A 115 7.50 -2.14 6.71
C GLY A 115 8.32 -3.16 5.91
N HIS A 116 9.23 -2.67 5.07
CA HIS A 116 10.07 -3.52 4.22
C HIS A 116 11.04 -4.42 5.01
N ALA A 117 11.38 -4.09 6.27
CA ALA A 117 12.19 -4.98 7.10
C ALA A 117 11.43 -6.28 7.40
N GLY A 118 10.15 -6.19 7.76
CA GLY A 118 9.30 -7.36 7.96
C GLY A 118 9.02 -8.13 6.67
N GLU A 119 8.80 -7.43 5.56
CA GLU A 119 8.58 -8.06 4.26
C GLU A 119 9.79 -8.91 3.83
N ARG A 120 11.02 -8.40 3.98
CA ARG A 120 12.24 -9.17 3.67
C ARG A 120 12.31 -10.48 4.46
N VAL A 121 12.04 -10.43 5.77
CA VAL A 121 12.06 -11.63 6.61
C VAL A 121 11.01 -12.63 6.18
N LEU A 122 9.75 -12.20 6.02
CA LEU A 122 8.70 -13.12 5.60
C LEU A 122 8.98 -13.70 4.20
N ASN A 123 9.58 -12.92 3.30
CA ASN A 123 9.98 -13.41 1.99
C ASN A 123 11.10 -14.49 2.06
N GLU A 124 12.01 -14.37 3.02
CA GLU A 124 13.11 -15.34 3.21
C GLU A 124 12.62 -16.65 3.86
N ILE A 125 11.74 -16.56 4.86
CA ILE A 125 11.35 -17.73 5.68
C ILE A 125 10.09 -18.43 5.18
N MET A 126 9.22 -17.73 4.42
CA MET A 126 7.98 -18.30 3.90
C MET A 126 8.26 -19.19 2.69
N PRO A 127 7.85 -20.47 2.69
CA PRO A 127 7.90 -21.30 1.49
C PRO A 127 7.15 -20.65 0.32
N GLY A 128 7.87 -20.39 -0.78
CA GLY A 128 7.31 -19.68 -1.94
C GLY A 128 7.41 -18.15 -1.90
N GLY A 129 8.01 -17.58 -0.84
CA GLY A 129 8.24 -16.16 -0.70
C GLY A 129 7.02 -15.37 -0.19
N PHE A 130 7.23 -14.07 -0.04
CA PHE A 130 6.20 -13.12 0.40
C PHE A 130 6.35 -11.79 -0.35
N GLU A 131 5.26 -11.29 -0.89
CA GLU A 131 5.18 -9.97 -1.51
C GLU A 131 3.93 -9.26 -0.96
N HIS A 132 4.08 -8.01 -0.49
CA HIS A 132 2.99 -7.28 0.17
C HIS A 132 1.79 -7.04 -0.76
N ASN A 133 1.98 -6.86 -2.06
CA ASN A 133 0.89 -6.69 -3.03
C ASN A 133 0.08 -7.99 -3.22
N VAL A 134 0.74 -9.14 -3.23
CA VAL A 134 0.08 -10.46 -3.24
C VAL A 134 -0.68 -10.67 -1.94
N GLN A 135 -0.08 -10.30 -0.82
CA GLN A 135 -0.73 -10.36 0.49
C GLN A 135 -1.89 -9.35 0.60
N SER A 136 -1.79 -8.15 0.01
CA SER A 136 -2.91 -7.18 -0.05
C SER A 136 -4.11 -7.76 -0.80
N LEU A 137 -3.86 -8.43 -1.93
CA LEU A 137 -4.91 -9.15 -2.64
C LEU A 137 -5.51 -10.28 -1.77
N ARG A 138 -4.67 -11.04 -1.07
CA ARG A 138 -5.12 -12.11 -0.17
C ARG A 138 -5.97 -11.58 0.99
N VAL A 139 -5.60 -10.44 1.55
CA VAL A 139 -6.39 -9.77 2.60
C VAL A 139 -7.81 -9.47 2.11
N VAL A 140 -7.94 -8.83 0.95
CA VAL A 140 -9.24 -8.44 0.40
C VAL A 140 -10.04 -9.61 -0.17
N ASP A 141 -9.40 -10.70 -0.57
CA ASP A 141 -10.06 -11.87 -1.15
C ASP A 141 -10.46 -12.91 -0.10
N ARG A 142 -9.69 -13.03 1.02
CA ARG A 142 -9.80 -14.19 1.93
C ARG A 142 -9.74 -13.88 3.42
N LEU A 143 -8.96 -12.87 3.87
CA LEU A 143 -8.70 -12.72 5.30
C LEU A 143 -9.71 -11.81 6.01
N GLU A 144 -10.29 -10.86 5.32
CA GLU A 144 -11.33 -10.01 5.90
C GLU A 144 -12.69 -10.74 5.95
N ASN A 145 -13.59 -10.22 6.78
CA ASN A 145 -14.95 -10.76 6.96
C ASN A 145 -14.96 -12.26 7.30
N ASP A 146 -14.13 -12.65 8.26
CA ASP A 146 -14.06 -14.00 8.80
C ASP A 146 -13.83 -15.10 7.73
N GLY A 147 -12.97 -14.79 6.75
CA GLY A 147 -12.60 -15.68 5.66
C GLY A 147 -13.34 -15.48 4.35
N ASP A 148 -14.38 -14.66 4.33
CA ASP A 148 -15.19 -14.39 3.13
C ASP A 148 -14.56 -13.35 2.20
N GLY A 149 -13.63 -12.54 2.69
CA GLY A 149 -13.05 -11.43 1.97
C GLY A 149 -14.01 -10.28 1.71
N LEU A 150 -13.51 -9.22 1.09
CA LEU A 150 -14.29 -8.02 0.79
C LEU A 150 -15.14 -8.14 -0.48
N ASN A 151 -14.92 -9.15 -1.31
CA ASN A 151 -15.62 -9.35 -2.59
C ASN A 151 -15.60 -8.09 -3.47
N LEU A 152 -14.39 -7.57 -3.73
CA LEU A 152 -14.15 -6.38 -4.56
C LEU A 152 -14.34 -6.69 -6.05
N THR A 153 -14.50 -5.66 -6.86
CA THR A 153 -14.53 -5.79 -8.33
C THR A 153 -13.17 -6.24 -8.86
N TYR A 154 -13.19 -6.83 -10.03
CA TYR A 154 -11.99 -7.34 -10.70
C TYR A 154 -10.92 -6.25 -10.87
N GLU A 155 -11.32 -5.07 -11.32
CA GLU A 155 -10.44 -3.95 -11.64
C GLU A 155 -9.73 -3.42 -10.39
N VAL A 156 -10.44 -3.28 -9.28
CA VAL A 156 -9.85 -2.86 -7.99
C VAL A 156 -8.83 -3.90 -7.50
N ARG A 157 -9.19 -5.19 -7.57
CA ARG A 157 -8.28 -6.29 -7.20
C ARG A 157 -7.01 -6.29 -8.07
N ARG A 158 -7.15 -6.02 -9.38
CA ARG A 158 -6.01 -5.92 -10.29
C ARG A 158 -5.16 -4.70 -10.02
N GLY A 159 -5.77 -3.55 -9.71
CA GLY A 159 -5.06 -2.35 -9.27
C GLY A 159 -4.21 -2.62 -8.01
N ILE A 160 -4.79 -3.26 -7.00
CA ILE A 160 -4.09 -3.66 -5.76
C ILE A 160 -2.91 -4.59 -6.08
N LEU A 161 -3.13 -5.65 -6.84
CA LEU A 161 -2.08 -6.64 -7.13
C LEU A 161 -0.92 -6.05 -7.95
N CYS A 162 -1.23 -5.16 -8.90
CA CYS A 162 -0.28 -4.69 -9.91
C CYS A 162 0.35 -3.33 -9.59
N HIS A 163 0.12 -2.77 -8.38
CA HIS A 163 0.71 -1.48 -8.02
C HIS A 163 2.25 -1.56 -7.93
N THR A 164 2.78 -2.75 -7.67
CA THR A 164 4.21 -3.05 -7.68
C THR A 164 4.51 -4.37 -8.42
N GLY A 165 5.78 -4.78 -8.50
CA GLY A 165 6.18 -6.02 -9.18
C GLY A 165 6.17 -5.91 -10.71
N PRO A 166 6.31 -7.03 -11.44
CA PRO A 166 6.49 -7.04 -12.89
C PRO A 166 5.19 -6.83 -13.69
N ASN A 167 4.04 -7.13 -13.10
CA ASN A 167 2.75 -7.08 -13.77
C ASN A 167 2.20 -5.65 -13.85
N ARG A 168 1.41 -5.36 -14.89
CA ARG A 168 0.66 -4.11 -15.03
C ARG A 168 -0.83 -4.39 -14.95
N ALA A 169 -1.57 -3.47 -14.35
CA ALA A 169 -3.04 -3.50 -14.41
C ALA A 169 -3.51 -3.24 -15.84
N GLU A 170 -4.65 -3.82 -16.19
CA GLU A 170 -5.27 -3.68 -17.53
C GLU A 170 -5.87 -2.27 -17.71
N THR A 171 -6.34 -1.64 -16.64
CA THR A 171 -6.91 -0.30 -16.66
C THR A 171 -5.87 0.79 -16.40
N LEU A 172 -6.04 1.96 -16.99
CA LEU A 172 -5.17 3.10 -16.73
C LEU A 172 -5.27 3.56 -15.29
N GLU A 173 -6.45 3.46 -14.66
CA GLU A 173 -6.69 3.74 -13.26
C GLU A 173 -5.81 2.89 -12.34
N GLY A 174 -5.72 1.59 -12.61
CA GLY A 174 -4.83 0.68 -11.88
C GLY A 174 -3.34 0.96 -12.13
N GLN A 175 -3.00 1.43 -13.34
CA GLN A 175 -1.61 1.81 -13.67
C GLN A 175 -1.18 3.13 -13.01
N ILE A 176 -2.10 4.09 -12.83
CA ILE A 176 -1.86 5.33 -12.08
C ILE A 176 -1.32 5.04 -10.69
N LEU A 177 -1.82 4.02 -10.05
CA LEU A 177 -1.46 3.70 -8.67
C LEU A 177 0.05 3.51 -8.49
N ARG A 178 0.72 2.83 -9.41
CA ARG A 178 2.19 2.65 -9.39
C ARG A 178 2.96 3.97 -9.44
N LEU A 179 2.48 4.93 -10.23
CA LEU A 179 3.09 6.24 -10.34
C LEU A 179 2.82 7.08 -9.09
N ALA A 180 1.58 7.07 -8.63
CA ALA A 180 1.14 7.82 -7.45
C ALA A 180 1.87 7.36 -6.18
N ASP A 181 2.00 6.04 -5.98
CA ASP A 181 2.75 5.45 -4.88
C ASP A 181 4.23 5.87 -4.93
N LYS A 182 4.88 5.74 -6.10
CA LYS A 182 6.29 6.17 -6.29
C LYS A 182 6.48 7.65 -5.97
N ILE A 183 5.58 8.52 -6.42
CA ILE A 183 5.64 9.96 -6.13
C ILE A 183 5.45 10.22 -4.64
N ALA A 184 4.48 9.55 -4.01
CA ALA A 184 4.17 9.73 -2.60
C ALA A 184 5.34 9.31 -1.71
N TYR A 185 5.82 8.04 -1.83
CA TYR A 185 6.83 7.53 -0.91
C TYR A 185 8.16 8.28 -1.03
N ILE A 186 8.65 8.57 -2.24
CA ILE A 186 9.94 9.26 -2.39
C ILE A 186 9.88 10.66 -1.74
N ASN A 187 8.80 11.41 -1.97
CA ASN A 187 8.67 12.73 -1.40
C ASN A 187 8.49 12.71 0.12
N ALA A 188 7.71 11.75 0.62
CA ALA A 188 7.53 11.53 2.04
C ALA A 188 8.84 11.16 2.75
N ASP A 189 9.60 10.24 2.15
CA ASP A 189 10.86 9.75 2.70
C ASP A 189 11.94 10.83 2.73
N ILE A 190 11.98 11.74 1.74
CA ILE A 190 12.85 12.93 1.77
C ILE A 190 12.52 13.81 2.99
N ASP A 191 11.24 14.11 3.19
CA ASP A 191 10.79 14.96 4.31
C ASP A 191 11.12 14.33 5.66
N ASP A 192 10.87 13.03 5.80
CA ASP A 192 11.17 12.28 7.02
C ASP A 192 12.68 12.14 7.25
N ALA A 193 13.49 11.93 6.20
CA ALA A 193 14.95 11.88 6.28
C ALA A 193 15.57 13.23 6.65
N MET A 194 15.03 14.34 6.13
CA MET A 194 15.43 15.68 6.54
C MET A 194 15.09 15.95 8.00
N ARG A 195 13.91 15.55 8.45
CA ARG A 195 13.48 15.68 9.84
C ARG A 195 14.32 14.84 10.79
N GLY A 196 14.73 13.67 10.36
CA GLY A 196 15.65 12.78 11.08
C GLY A 196 17.11 13.22 11.02
N GLY A 197 17.45 14.31 10.32
CA GLY A 197 18.82 14.80 10.17
C GLY A 197 19.73 13.86 9.36
N ILE A 198 19.16 12.99 8.53
CA ILE A 198 19.91 12.05 7.69
C ILE A 198 20.43 12.76 6.43
N ILE A 199 19.60 13.64 5.84
CA ILE A 199 19.96 14.50 4.69
C ILE A 199 19.47 15.92 4.91
N TYR A 200 20.04 16.87 4.15
CA TYR A 200 19.62 18.26 4.13
C TYR A 200 19.18 18.65 2.71
N PRO A 201 18.41 19.74 2.52
CA PRO A 201 17.95 20.17 1.19
C PRO A 201 19.06 20.35 0.17
N MET A 202 20.25 20.77 0.61
CA MET A 202 21.43 20.99 -0.25
C MET A 202 22.15 19.72 -0.66
N ASP A 203 21.85 18.58 -0.06
CA ASP A 203 22.45 17.29 -0.41
C ASP A 203 21.82 16.69 -1.66
N ILE A 204 20.57 17.09 -1.98
CA ILE A 204 19.91 16.64 -3.22
C ILE A 204 20.60 17.33 -4.41
N PRO A 205 21.10 16.56 -5.40
CA PRO A 205 21.77 17.13 -6.57
C PRO A 205 20.94 18.21 -7.26
N LEU A 206 21.60 19.33 -7.59
CA LEU A 206 20.96 20.52 -8.13
C LEU A 206 20.25 20.25 -9.47
N GLU A 207 20.82 19.37 -10.29
CA GLU A 207 20.23 18.92 -11.56
C GLU A 207 18.86 18.25 -11.36
N ILE A 208 18.68 17.49 -10.27
CA ILE A 208 17.40 16.88 -9.91
C ILE A 208 16.41 17.94 -9.45
N SER A 209 16.84 18.82 -8.54
CA SER A 209 16.01 19.88 -7.98
C SER A 209 15.57 20.91 -9.03
N ASN A 210 16.41 21.20 -10.03
CA ASN A 210 16.07 22.10 -11.14
C ASN A 210 14.95 21.53 -12.04
N VAL A 211 14.82 20.20 -12.15
CA VAL A 211 13.79 19.56 -12.96
C VAL A 211 12.52 19.33 -12.14
N LEU A 212 12.65 18.76 -10.93
CA LEU A 212 11.51 18.31 -10.13
C LEU A 212 10.95 19.37 -9.17
N GLY A 213 11.78 20.35 -8.78
CA GLY A 213 11.45 21.34 -7.75
C GLY A 213 12.27 21.14 -6.47
N PHE A 214 12.35 22.19 -5.67
CA PHE A 214 13.14 22.24 -4.43
C PHE A 214 12.33 21.85 -3.19
N THR A 215 11.03 22.00 -3.24
CA THR A 215 10.11 21.73 -2.13
C THR A 215 9.28 20.49 -2.38
N TYR A 216 8.71 19.94 -1.30
CA TYR A 216 7.75 18.83 -1.36
C TYR A 216 6.60 19.11 -2.34
N SER A 217 6.00 20.29 -2.25
CA SER A 217 4.88 20.71 -3.09
C SER A 217 5.27 20.83 -4.56
N GLU A 218 6.40 21.52 -4.84
CA GLU A 218 6.90 21.69 -6.22
C GLU A 218 7.15 20.34 -6.90
N ARG A 219 7.75 19.39 -6.19
CA ARG A 219 8.00 18.05 -6.76
C ARG A 219 6.72 17.32 -7.13
N ILE A 220 5.70 17.36 -6.25
CA ILE A 220 4.39 16.75 -6.54
C ILE A 220 3.72 17.44 -7.71
N ASP A 221 3.70 18.78 -7.73
CA ASP A 221 3.06 19.56 -8.78
C ASP A 221 3.74 19.33 -10.14
N THR A 222 5.07 19.31 -10.18
CA THR A 222 5.83 19.03 -11.40
C THR A 222 5.52 17.65 -11.93
N LEU A 223 5.62 16.62 -11.09
CA LEU A 223 5.43 15.23 -11.52
C LEU A 223 4.00 14.93 -11.94
N THR A 224 3.01 15.45 -11.20
CA THR A 224 1.60 15.24 -11.57
C THR A 224 1.23 16.00 -12.85
N THR A 225 1.69 17.23 -13.01
CA THR A 225 1.46 18.03 -14.22
C THR A 225 2.13 17.41 -15.44
N ASP A 226 3.37 16.93 -15.30
CA ASP A 226 4.10 16.25 -16.37
C ASP A 226 3.36 14.99 -16.84
N ILE A 227 2.96 14.10 -15.92
CA ILE A 227 2.23 12.88 -16.26
C ILE A 227 0.91 13.21 -16.96
N ILE A 228 0.14 14.18 -16.47
CA ILE A 228 -1.14 14.56 -17.09
C ILE A 228 -0.90 15.07 -18.51
N ARG A 229 0.09 15.96 -18.71
CA ARG A 229 0.40 16.54 -20.03
C ARG A 229 0.87 15.48 -21.01
N GLU A 230 1.81 14.63 -20.62
CA GLU A 230 2.41 13.62 -21.49
C GLU A 230 1.47 12.42 -21.79
N SER A 231 0.45 12.23 -20.93
CA SER A 231 -0.53 11.14 -21.06
C SER A 231 -1.85 11.57 -21.70
N ALA A 232 -2.04 12.87 -21.97
CA ALA A 232 -3.30 13.37 -22.51
C ALA A 232 -3.64 12.72 -23.86
N ASP A 233 -4.87 12.21 -23.97
CA ASP A 233 -5.47 11.69 -25.21
C ASP A 233 -4.73 10.54 -25.92
N ILE A 234 -3.78 9.87 -25.25
CA ILE A 234 -2.99 8.79 -25.90
C ILE A 234 -3.30 7.37 -25.41
N GLY A 235 -4.20 7.20 -24.46
CA GLY A 235 -4.55 5.88 -23.92
C GLY A 235 -3.40 5.13 -23.23
N ALA A 236 -2.39 5.86 -22.74
CA ALA A 236 -1.24 5.32 -22.03
C ALA A 236 -0.71 6.34 -21.03
N LEU A 237 -0.12 5.87 -19.94
CA LEU A 237 0.55 6.74 -18.97
C LEU A 237 2.01 6.95 -19.38
N ARG A 238 2.43 8.21 -19.45
CA ARG A 238 3.79 8.62 -19.80
C ARG A 238 4.29 9.73 -18.87
N GLN A 239 5.61 9.83 -18.79
CA GLN A 239 6.35 10.97 -18.25
C GLN A 239 7.29 11.47 -19.33
N SER A 240 7.62 12.76 -19.31
CA SER A 240 8.71 13.27 -20.13
C SER A 240 10.02 12.59 -19.76
N ASP A 241 10.95 12.52 -20.69
CA ASP A 241 12.27 11.93 -20.45
C ASP A 241 13.00 12.63 -19.32
N ALA A 242 12.91 13.97 -19.26
CA ALA A 242 13.53 14.78 -18.20
C ALA A 242 12.99 14.44 -16.80
N CYS A 243 11.65 14.37 -16.63
CA CYS A 243 11.06 14.02 -15.33
C CYS A 243 11.32 12.57 -14.94
N ARG A 244 11.32 11.65 -15.91
CA ARG A 244 11.62 10.23 -15.67
C ARG A 244 13.05 10.05 -15.19
N GLU A 245 14.03 10.63 -15.90
CA GLU A 245 15.45 10.57 -15.55
C GLU A 245 15.73 11.21 -14.20
N ALA A 246 15.19 12.41 -13.95
CA ALA A 246 15.35 13.09 -12.67
C ALA A 246 14.74 12.28 -11.50
N MET A 247 13.61 11.61 -11.72
CA MET A 247 12.96 10.77 -10.73
C MET A 247 13.74 9.47 -10.45
N ASP A 248 14.37 8.90 -11.48
CA ASP A 248 15.21 7.70 -11.32
C ASP A 248 16.52 8.05 -10.60
N ASN A 249 17.14 9.20 -10.92
CA ASN A 249 18.31 9.72 -10.21
C ASN A 249 17.99 10.08 -8.75
N LEU A 250 16.83 10.68 -8.50
CA LEU A 250 16.37 10.96 -7.12
C LEU A 250 16.20 9.66 -6.32
N ARG A 251 15.64 8.63 -6.92
CA ARG A 251 15.50 7.33 -6.29
C ARG A 251 16.86 6.71 -5.97
N GLU A 252 17.83 6.78 -6.87
CA GLU A 252 19.20 6.30 -6.65
C GLU A 252 19.86 7.06 -5.50
N PHE A 253 19.77 8.38 -5.48
CA PHE A 253 20.22 9.23 -4.38
C PHE A 253 19.61 8.78 -3.03
N MET A 254 18.29 8.54 -2.97
CA MET A 254 17.63 8.07 -1.76
C MET A 254 18.12 6.69 -1.33
N PHE A 255 18.38 5.79 -2.28
CA PHE A 255 18.93 4.47 -1.97
C PHE A 255 20.32 4.55 -1.33
N GLU A 256 21.18 5.42 -1.82
CA GLU A 256 22.56 5.56 -1.32
C GLU A 256 22.62 6.27 0.03
N HIS A 257 21.89 7.36 0.19
CA HIS A 257 22.04 8.28 1.31
C HIS A 257 21.05 8.04 2.46
N VAL A 258 19.87 7.47 2.16
CA VAL A 258 18.80 7.27 3.15
C VAL A 258 18.58 5.79 3.44
N TYR A 259 18.19 4.99 2.42
CA TYR A 259 17.75 3.61 2.67
C TYR A 259 18.88 2.64 3.06
N ARG A 260 20.14 2.98 2.78
CA ARG A 260 21.34 2.23 3.23
C ARG A 260 22.02 2.83 4.46
N ASN A 261 21.49 3.91 5.00
CA ASN A 261 22.12 4.59 6.14
C ASN A 261 22.09 3.69 7.39
N PRO A 262 23.24 3.45 8.05
CA PRO A 262 23.33 2.58 9.22
C PRO A 262 22.46 3.05 10.39
N VAL A 263 22.26 4.36 10.55
CA VAL A 263 21.42 4.93 11.61
C VAL A 263 19.95 4.55 11.41
N ALA A 264 19.46 4.66 10.17
CA ALA A 264 18.11 4.24 9.81
C ALA A 264 17.91 2.72 9.95
N LYS A 265 18.99 1.92 9.76
CA LYS A 265 18.95 0.45 9.76
C LYS A 265 19.26 -0.22 11.10
N GLY A 266 19.75 0.52 12.09
CA GLY A 266 20.17 -0.07 13.36
C GLY A 266 19.09 -0.89 14.07
N GLU A 267 17.84 -0.46 13.98
CA GLU A 267 16.70 -1.15 14.58
C GLU A 267 16.04 -2.20 13.66
N GLU A 268 16.28 -2.13 12.33
CA GLU A 268 15.70 -3.10 11.38
C GLU A 268 16.12 -4.54 11.70
N SER A 269 17.38 -4.77 12.03
CA SER A 269 17.88 -6.12 12.35
C SER A 269 17.23 -6.71 13.60
N LYS A 270 16.89 -5.88 14.57
CA LYS A 270 16.16 -6.32 15.78
C LYS A 270 14.72 -6.71 15.42
N ALA A 271 14.04 -5.89 14.62
CA ALA A 271 12.68 -6.17 14.13
C ALA A 271 12.65 -7.45 13.30
N GLN A 272 13.64 -7.65 12.42
CA GLN A 272 13.79 -8.87 11.63
C GLN A 272 13.97 -10.10 12.51
N GLY A 273 14.90 -10.07 13.46
CA GLY A 273 15.12 -11.17 14.40
C GLY A 273 13.89 -11.48 15.25
N MET A 274 13.12 -10.46 15.62
CA MET A 274 11.88 -10.62 16.37
C MET A 274 10.80 -11.33 15.54
N LEU A 275 10.57 -10.93 14.29
CA LEU A 275 9.56 -11.54 13.42
C LEU A 275 9.94 -12.98 13.04
N MET A 276 11.23 -13.26 12.80
CA MET A 276 11.72 -14.62 12.55
C MET A 276 11.41 -15.55 13.73
N ARG A 277 11.69 -15.12 14.95
CA ARG A 277 11.40 -15.90 16.17
C ARG A 277 9.90 -16.07 16.40
N LEU A 278 9.08 -15.06 16.12
CA LEU A 278 7.62 -15.20 16.19
C LEU A 278 7.10 -16.22 15.18
N PHE A 279 7.65 -16.21 13.96
CA PHE A 279 7.29 -17.18 12.94
C PHE A 279 7.63 -18.61 13.36
N GLU A 280 8.86 -18.84 13.82
CA GLU A 280 9.30 -20.14 14.34
C GLU A 280 8.43 -20.60 15.53
N TYR A 281 8.13 -19.69 16.46
CA TYR A 281 7.30 -19.97 17.64
C TYR A 281 5.92 -20.46 17.27
N TYR A 282 5.20 -19.76 16.37
CA TYR A 282 3.87 -20.16 15.96
C TYR A 282 3.87 -21.37 15.00
N CYS A 283 4.94 -21.59 14.24
CA CYS A 283 5.09 -22.81 13.46
C CYS A 283 5.34 -24.04 14.36
N HIS A 284 6.03 -23.87 15.49
CA HIS A 284 6.29 -24.95 16.44
C HIS A 284 5.03 -25.32 17.26
N ASP A 285 4.25 -24.33 17.64
CA ASP A 285 2.99 -24.52 18.37
C ASP A 285 1.83 -23.78 17.69
N PRO A 286 1.30 -24.35 16.59
CA PRO A 286 0.25 -23.69 15.80
C PRO A 286 -1.10 -23.63 16.50
N ASP A 287 -1.31 -24.33 17.62
CA ASP A 287 -2.53 -24.23 18.42
C ASP A 287 -2.63 -22.87 19.16
N MET A 288 -1.51 -22.13 19.25
CA MET A 288 -1.48 -20.77 19.77
C MET A 288 -1.97 -19.70 18.77
N LEU A 289 -2.22 -20.05 17.51
CA LEU A 289 -2.82 -19.15 16.54
C LEU A 289 -4.27 -18.80 16.92
N PRO A 290 -4.72 -17.55 16.68
CA PRO A 290 -6.12 -17.20 16.87
C PRO A 290 -7.07 -18.08 16.03
N PRO A 291 -8.33 -18.27 16.48
CA PRO A 291 -9.29 -19.19 15.84
C PRO A 291 -9.48 -18.94 14.34
N GLU A 292 -9.47 -17.68 13.90
CA GLU A 292 -9.62 -17.30 12.50
C GLU A 292 -8.51 -17.82 11.57
N PHE A 293 -7.35 -18.19 12.12
CA PHE A 293 -6.22 -18.75 11.35
C PHE A 293 -6.16 -20.28 11.38
N GLN A 294 -6.94 -20.94 12.24
CA GLN A 294 -6.96 -22.40 12.32
C GLN A 294 -7.54 -23.02 11.03
N ASP A 295 -8.58 -22.42 10.46
CA ASP A 295 -9.15 -22.84 9.18
C ASP A 295 -8.13 -22.76 8.03
N ILE A 296 -7.27 -21.71 8.02
CA ILE A 296 -6.21 -21.54 7.02
C ILE A 296 -5.15 -22.62 7.19
N ARG A 297 -4.74 -22.89 8.43
CA ARG A 297 -3.82 -23.97 8.78
C ARG A 297 -4.28 -25.32 8.22
N GLU A 298 -5.56 -25.65 8.40
CA GLU A 298 -6.12 -26.93 7.94
C GLU A 298 -6.26 -27.03 6.42
N ARG A 299 -6.59 -25.92 5.76
CA ARG A 299 -6.85 -25.90 4.30
C ARG A 299 -5.63 -25.67 3.46
N GLU A 300 -4.61 -24.97 3.97
CA GLU A 300 -3.42 -24.57 3.22
C GLU A 300 -2.16 -25.13 3.88
N SER A 301 -1.58 -24.45 4.88
CA SER A 301 -0.47 -24.95 5.68
C SER A 301 -0.30 -24.15 6.98
N VAL A 302 0.51 -24.69 7.90
CA VAL A 302 0.90 -23.98 9.12
C VAL A 302 1.64 -22.68 8.81
N GLU A 303 2.63 -22.76 7.94
CA GLU A 303 3.46 -21.60 7.57
C GLU A 303 2.61 -20.50 6.93
N ARG A 304 1.62 -20.85 6.11
CA ARG A 304 0.70 -19.88 5.49
C ARG A 304 -0.18 -19.20 6.54
N ALA A 305 -0.73 -19.95 7.47
CA ALA A 305 -1.55 -19.41 8.56
C ALA A 305 -0.72 -18.48 9.47
N VAL A 306 0.50 -18.89 9.82
CA VAL A 306 1.45 -18.09 10.62
C VAL A 306 1.85 -16.81 9.87
N CYS A 307 2.16 -16.91 8.59
CA CYS A 307 2.50 -15.77 7.75
C CYS A 307 1.35 -14.76 7.68
N ASP A 308 0.12 -15.21 7.45
CA ASP A 308 -1.07 -14.37 7.41
C ASP A 308 -1.31 -13.66 8.75
N TYR A 309 -1.13 -14.38 9.85
CA TYR A 309 -1.26 -13.83 11.20
C TYR A 309 -0.22 -12.75 11.47
N ILE A 310 1.07 -13.04 11.21
CA ILE A 310 2.17 -12.09 11.44
C ILE A 310 2.05 -10.87 10.51
N ALA A 311 1.79 -11.06 9.22
CA ALA A 311 1.59 -9.97 8.27
C ALA A 311 0.42 -9.05 8.66
N GLY A 312 -0.62 -9.62 9.30
CA GLY A 312 -1.75 -8.88 9.83
C GLY A 312 -1.48 -8.07 11.10
N MET A 313 -0.36 -8.27 11.79
CA MET A 313 -0.04 -7.54 13.02
C MET A 313 0.28 -6.07 12.75
N THR A 314 0.04 -5.21 13.74
CA THR A 314 0.65 -3.90 13.83
C THR A 314 2.02 -4.02 14.49
N ASP A 315 2.86 -3.00 14.37
CA ASP A 315 4.20 -3.00 14.97
C ASP A 315 4.13 -3.24 16.49
N ASN A 316 3.28 -2.49 17.17
CA ASN A 316 3.08 -2.63 18.61
C ASN A 316 2.55 -4.01 19.01
N TYR A 317 1.63 -4.56 18.23
CA TYR A 317 1.09 -5.88 18.51
C TYR A 317 2.13 -6.99 18.32
N ALA A 318 3.01 -6.86 17.31
CA ALA A 318 4.14 -7.78 17.13
C ALA A 318 5.12 -7.73 18.32
N VAL A 319 5.45 -6.52 18.82
CA VAL A 319 6.27 -6.35 20.03
C VAL A 319 5.60 -6.96 21.27
N GLU A 320 4.30 -6.75 21.45
CA GLU A 320 3.53 -7.33 22.55
C GLU A 320 3.55 -8.87 22.50
N LYS A 321 3.29 -9.47 21.34
CA LYS A 321 3.30 -10.93 21.14
C LYS A 321 4.70 -11.51 21.37
N TYR A 322 5.74 -10.85 20.87
CA TYR A 322 7.10 -11.25 21.13
C TYR A 322 7.44 -11.20 22.61
N SER A 323 7.08 -10.12 23.28
CA SER A 323 7.34 -9.97 24.73
C SER A 323 6.60 -11.05 25.53
N ALA A 324 5.36 -11.35 25.19
CA ALA A 324 4.59 -12.40 25.86
C ALA A 324 5.17 -13.80 25.66
N ALA A 325 5.78 -14.08 24.48
CA ALA A 325 6.35 -15.39 24.16
C ALA A 325 7.78 -15.59 24.71
N PHE A 326 8.60 -14.52 24.76
CA PHE A 326 10.05 -14.67 24.96
C PHE A 326 10.61 -13.90 26.19
N ILE A 327 9.84 -12.98 26.75
CA ILE A 327 10.29 -12.20 27.91
C ILE A 327 9.58 -12.70 29.16
N PRO A 328 10.30 -13.21 30.18
CA PRO A 328 9.68 -13.62 31.45
C PRO A 328 8.97 -12.44 32.12
N MET A 329 7.71 -12.65 32.49
CA MET A 329 6.98 -11.65 33.28
C MET A 329 7.35 -11.79 34.76
N SER A 330 7.40 -10.65 35.46
CA SER A 330 7.56 -10.66 36.91
C SER A 330 6.35 -11.34 37.54
N TRP A 331 6.63 -12.25 38.49
CA TRP A 331 5.55 -12.88 39.27
C TRP A 331 4.92 -11.84 40.23
N GLY A 332 3.71 -11.46 39.95
CA GLY A 332 2.91 -10.55 40.77
C GLY A 332 1.69 -11.29 41.32
N VAL A 333 1.60 -11.38 42.64
CA VAL A 333 0.32 -11.72 43.30
C VAL A 333 -0.54 -10.46 43.22
N LYS A 334 -1.67 -10.52 42.44
CA LYS A 334 -2.72 -9.51 42.52
C LYS A 334 -3.62 -9.82 43.70
#